data_47159b80ad1f40cd746d35e631ba95d4
#
_entry.id   47159b80ad1f40cd746d35e631ba95d4
#
_cell.length_a   1.000
_cell.length_b   1.000
_cell.length_c   1.000
_cell.angle_alpha   90.00
_cell.angle_beta   90.00
_cell.angle_gamma   90.00
#
_symmetry.space_group_name_H-M   'P 1'
#
loop_
_entity.id
_entity.type
_entity.pdbx_description
1 polymer ?
#
loop_
_entity_poly.entity_id
_entity_poly.type
_entity_poly.pdbx_seq_one_letter_code
_entity_poly.pdbx_strand_id
1 'polypeptide(L)'
;MAPHSRRISGLLVTLALSGQALADDVQVAVAANFSAPMQAIARAFEQSSGHRVIAAYGATGQFYAQINNGAPFEVLLAADDSTPAKLENEGAGVPGSRFTYAVGALALWSAQPGYVDAAGAVLKNDTFRHLAIANPQTAPYGLAATQVLDKLGLTQAVKHKLVEGQNIAQAYQFVASGNAELGFVALSQVYKDGQITQGSAWRVPTQLHEPIRQDALLLANGQTNPAARALLVYLRGEQAAT
;
A
#
# COMPACT_ATOMS: atom_id res chain seq x y z
N MET A 1 4.96 39.52 -78.29
CA MET A 1 5.90 38.91 -77.38
C MET A 1 5.44 39.23 -75.97
N ALA A 2 4.87 38.21 -75.27
CA ALA A 2 4.40 38.34 -73.89
C ALA A 2 5.29 37.47 -72.97
N PRO A 3 5.71 37.97 -71.78
CA PRO A 3 6.54 37.16 -70.89
C PRO A 3 5.65 36.33 -69.95
N HIS A 4 5.95 35.03 -69.87
CA HIS A 4 5.33 34.10 -68.96
C HIS A 4 5.88 34.29 -67.51
N SER A 5 5.05 34.70 -66.60
CA SER A 5 5.39 34.73 -65.15
C SER A 5 5.11 33.36 -64.54
N ARG A 6 6.17 32.65 -64.13
CA ARG A 6 6.13 31.42 -63.30
C ARG A 6 5.83 31.80 -61.88
N ARG A 7 4.66 31.40 -61.36
CA ARG A 7 4.33 31.41 -59.92
C ARG A 7 4.93 30.18 -59.27
N ILE A 8 5.89 30.41 -58.38
CA ILE A 8 6.46 29.37 -57.50
C ILE A 8 5.56 29.30 -56.27
N SER A 9 4.73 28.26 -56.16
CA SER A 9 3.97 27.99 -54.95
C SER A 9 4.91 27.30 -53.94
N GLY A 10 5.34 28.03 -52.90
CA GLY A 10 6.07 27.48 -51.79
C GLY A 10 5.15 26.63 -50.91
N LEU A 11 5.41 25.33 -50.82
CA LEU A 11 4.77 24.40 -49.92
C LEU A 11 5.41 24.54 -48.51
N LEU A 12 4.72 25.19 -47.60
CA LEU A 12 5.10 25.25 -46.19
C LEU A 12 4.83 23.86 -45.53
N VAL A 13 5.84 23.04 -45.31
CA VAL A 13 5.75 21.81 -44.52
C VAL A 13 5.90 22.21 -43.06
N THR A 14 4.77 22.27 -42.36
CA THR A 14 4.74 22.40 -40.91
C THR A 14 5.16 21.07 -40.28
N LEU A 15 6.41 20.93 -39.82
CA LEU A 15 6.84 19.83 -38.96
C LEU A 15 6.13 20.01 -37.61
N ALA A 16 5.10 19.20 -37.35
CA ALA A 16 4.57 19.01 -36.02
C ALA A 16 5.61 18.20 -35.21
N LEU A 17 6.39 18.87 -34.36
CA LEU A 17 7.18 18.20 -33.32
C LEU A 17 6.16 17.59 -32.33
N SER A 18 5.85 16.32 -32.54
CA SER A 18 5.22 15.50 -31.52
C SER A 18 6.27 15.35 -30.40
N GLY A 19 6.15 16.17 -29.35
CA GLY A 19 6.93 15.98 -28.13
C GLY A 19 6.58 14.58 -27.59
N GLN A 20 7.47 13.61 -27.80
CA GLN A 20 7.38 12.34 -27.10
C GLN A 20 7.60 12.66 -25.62
N ALA A 21 6.56 12.50 -24.81
CA ALA A 21 6.72 12.48 -23.36
C ALA A 21 7.70 11.36 -23.06
N LEU A 22 8.88 11.70 -22.54
CA LEU A 22 9.85 10.73 -22.10
C LEU A 22 9.21 9.91 -20.97
N ALA A 23 9.32 8.60 -21.07
CA ALA A 23 8.90 7.70 -20.01
C ALA A 23 9.86 7.88 -18.82
N ASP A 24 9.33 8.33 -17.69
CA ASP A 24 10.10 8.49 -16.46
C ASP A 24 9.78 7.36 -15.48
N ASP A 25 10.76 6.99 -14.66
CA ASP A 25 10.56 6.07 -13.55
C ASP A 25 10.06 6.84 -12.32
N VAL A 26 9.23 6.20 -11.49
CA VAL A 26 8.86 6.71 -10.18
C VAL A 26 9.19 5.69 -9.09
N GLN A 27 9.96 6.13 -8.08
CA GLN A 27 10.35 5.33 -6.92
C GLN A 27 9.26 5.43 -5.85
N VAL A 28 8.59 4.30 -5.54
CA VAL A 28 7.43 4.27 -4.65
C VAL A 28 7.69 3.38 -3.44
N ALA A 29 7.57 3.96 -2.24
CA ALA A 29 7.51 3.21 -0.98
C ALA A 29 6.06 2.79 -0.73
N VAL A 30 5.77 1.51 -0.66
CA VAL A 30 4.42 0.96 -0.56
C VAL A 30 4.27 0.09 0.67
N ALA A 31 3.30 0.40 1.52
CA ALA A 31 2.97 -0.46 2.66
C ALA A 31 2.59 -1.87 2.19
N ALA A 32 3.15 -2.88 2.86
CA ALA A 32 3.13 -4.27 2.40
C ALA A 32 1.72 -4.88 2.26
N ASN A 33 0.72 -4.34 2.98
CA ASN A 33 -0.68 -4.74 2.82
C ASN A 33 -1.27 -4.38 1.45
N PHE A 34 -0.68 -3.39 0.77
CA PHE A 34 -1.15 -2.89 -0.53
C PHE A 34 -0.36 -3.45 -1.71
N SER A 35 0.49 -4.46 -1.49
CA SER A 35 1.38 -5.01 -2.52
C SER A 35 0.63 -5.54 -3.75
N ALA A 36 -0.41 -6.35 -3.56
CA ALA A 36 -1.16 -6.93 -4.68
C ALA A 36 -1.96 -5.87 -5.46
N PRO A 37 -2.73 -4.96 -4.82
CA PRO A 37 -3.35 -3.84 -5.52
C PRO A 37 -2.34 -2.97 -6.25
N MET A 38 -1.21 -2.61 -5.61
CA MET A 38 -0.20 -1.75 -6.24
C MET A 38 0.41 -2.38 -7.49
N GLN A 39 0.65 -3.68 -7.51
CA GLN A 39 1.14 -4.37 -8.70
C GLN A 39 0.14 -4.30 -9.88
N ALA A 40 -1.17 -4.38 -9.59
CA ALA A 40 -2.20 -4.21 -10.61
C ALA A 40 -2.26 -2.76 -11.11
N ILE A 41 -2.26 -1.81 -10.18
CA ILE A 41 -2.25 -0.37 -10.46
C ILE A 41 -1.02 0.01 -11.28
N ALA A 42 0.17 -0.46 -10.91
CA ALA A 42 1.41 -0.16 -11.63
C ALA A 42 1.32 -0.59 -13.10
N ARG A 43 0.87 -1.83 -13.35
CA ARG A 43 0.70 -2.29 -14.74
C ARG A 43 -0.28 -1.45 -15.54
N ALA A 44 -1.42 -1.09 -14.96
CA ALA A 44 -2.43 -0.28 -15.63
C ALA A 44 -1.95 1.18 -15.84
N PHE A 45 -1.26 1.74 -14.86
CA PHE A 45 -0.65 3.06 -14.94
C PHE A 45 0.45 3.10 -16.03
N GLU A 46 1.34 2.12 -16.07
CA GLU A 46 2.40 2.00 -17.08
C GLU A 46 1.80 1.92 -18.50
N GLN A 47 0.73 1.13 -18.68
CA GLN A 47 0.05 1.00 -19.96
C GLN A 47 -0.62 2.31 -20.43
N SER A 48 -1.17 3.08 -19.47
CA SER A 48 -1.92 4.30 -19.81
C SER A 48 -1.06 5.55 -19.91
N SER A 49 0.04 5.63 -19.17
CA SER A 49 0.89 6.82 -19.08
C SER A 49 2.25 6.68 -19.78
N GLY A 50 2.72 5.45 -19.98
CA GLY A 50 4.07 5.16 -20.43
C GLY A 50 5.15 5.29 -19.35
N HIS A 51 4.82 5.84 -18.17
CA HIS A 51 5.75 5.92 -17.04
C HIS A 51 5.88 4.58 -16.32
N ARG A 52 7.02 4.31 -15.70
CA ARG A 52 7.28 3.04 -14.99
C ARG A 52 7.30 3.22 -13.48
N VAL A 53 6.65 2.30 -12.76
CA VAL A 53 6.64 2.27 -11.29
C VAL A 53 7.70 1.30 -10.76
N ILE A 54 8.59 1.82 -9.91
CA ILE A 54 9.57 1.02 -9.17
C ILE A 54 9.15 0.99 -7.69
N ALA A 55 8.43 -0.05 -7.30
CA ALA A 55 7.84 -0.17 -5.97
C ALA A 55 8.72 -1.00 -5.03
N ALA A 56 8.98 -0.45 -3.83
CA ALA A 56 9.51 -1.18 -2.69
C ALA A 56 8.38 -1.44 -1.69
N TYR A 57 8.33 -2.65 -1.11
CA TYR A 57 7.27 -3.06 -0.18
C TYR A 57 7.83 -3.27 1.22
N GLY A 58 7.18 -2.68 2.25
CA GLY A 58 7.67 -2.75 3.62
C GLY A 58 6.67 -2.24 4.66
N ALA A 59 7.13 -2.03 5.89
CA ALA A 59 6.33 -1.39 6.92
C ALA A 59 6.42 0.14 6.81
N THR A 60 5.32 0.84 7.09
CA THR A 60 5.22 2.30 7.03
C THR A 60 6.30 3.00 7.87
N GLY A 61 6.52 2.56 9.12
CA GLY A 61 7.54 3.15 9.99
C GLY A 61 8.98 2.89 9.53
N GLN A 62 9.24 1.78 8.83
CA GLN A 62 10.54 1.55 8.19
C GLN A 62 10.78 2.53 7.04
N PHE A 63 9.76 2.79 6.23
CA PHE A 63 9.84 3.79 5.16
C PHE A 63 10.02 5.21 5.71
N TYR A 64 9.32 5.55 6.81
CA TYR A 64 9.56 6.82 7.50
C TYR A 64 11.05 7.01 7.86
N ALA A 65 11.65 5.98 8.48
CA ALA A 65 13.07 6.04 8.82
C ALA A 65 13.98 6.13 7.58
N GLN A 66 13.69 5.37 6.53
CA GLN A 66 14.47 5.41 5.28
C GLN A 66 14.38 6.77 4.57
N ILE A 67 13.18 7.36 4.50
CA ILE A 67 12.95 8.67 3.88
C ILE A 67 13.75 9.76 4.63
N ASN A 68 13.70 9.75 5.96
CA ASN A 68 14.45 10.71 6.77
C ASN A 68 15.98 10.50 6.71
N ASN A 69 16.42 9.29 6.31
CA ASN A 69 17.84 9.00 6.03
C ASN A 69 18.22 9.17 4.54
N GLY A 70 17.38 9.85 3.75
CA GLY A 70 17.70 10.22 2.36
C GLY A 70 17.43 9.13 1.31
N ALA A 71 16.61 8.13 1.61
CA ALA A 71 16.21 7.16 0.60
C ALA A 71 15.49 7.86 -0.58
N PRO A 72 15.73 7.44 -1.84
CA PRO A 72 15.31 8.18 -3.03
C PRO A 72 13.84 7.93 -3.41
N PHE A 73 12.97 7.69 -2.43
CA PHE A 73 11.56 7.54 -2.70
C PHE A 73 10.93 8.88 -3.09
N GLU A 74 9.98 8.82 -4.02
CA GLU A 74 9.30 9.96 -4.60
C GLU A 74 7.81 9.99 -4.23
N VAL A 75 7.23 8.81 -3.96
CA VAL A 75 5.85 8.65 -3.47
C VAL A 75 5.85 7.67 -2.31
N LEU A 76 5.07 7.98 -1.27
CA LEU A 76 4.77 7.06 -0.17
C LEU A 76 3.28 6.68 -0.21
N LEU A 77 3.00 5.38 -0.19
CA LEU A 77 1.68 4.81 0.09
C LEU A 77 1.74 4.13 1.46
N ALA A 78 1.34 4.87 2.50
CA ALA A 78 1.41 4.41 3.89
C ALA A 78 0.20 3.56 4.27
N ALA A 79 0.32 2.75 5.32
CA ALA A 79 -0.80 2.04 5.92
C ALA A 79 -1.43 2.81 7.11
N ASP A 80 -1.05 4.06 7.32
CA ASP A 80 -1.64 5.01 8.26
C ASP A 80 -1.73 6.40 7.63
N ASP A 81 -2.38 7.34 8.33
CA ASP A 81 -2.48 8.76 7.96
C ASP A 81 -1.49 9.65 8.73
N SER A 82 -1.00 9.16 9.86
CA SER A 82 -0.13 9.91 10.77
C SER A 82 1.30 10.04 10.24
N THR A 83 1.86 8.98 9.65
CA THR A 83 3.21 9.00 9.09
C THR A 83 3.33 9.96 7.89
N PRO A 84 2.43 9.94 6.88
CA PRO A 84 2.44 10.94 5.82
C PRO A 84 2.24 12.36 6.33
N ALA A 85 1.34 12.59 7.32
CA ALA A 85 1.17 13.90 7.93
C ALA A 85 2.44 14.40 8.62
N LYS A 86 3.16 13.51 9.31
CA LYS A 86 4.42 13.83 9.97
C LYS A 86 5.51 14.21 8.96
N LEU A 87 5.68 13.42 7.89
CA LEU A 87 6.65 13.72 6.82
C LEU A 87 6.33 15.05 6.11
N GLU A 88 5.05 15.35 5.90
CA GLU A 88 4.61 16.62 5.32
C GLU A 88 4.99 17.81 6.22
N ASN A 89 4.76 17.70 7.54
CA ASN A 89 5.10 18.71 8.53
C ASN A 89 6.62 18.88 8.72
N GLU A 90 7.40 17.84 8.53
CA GLU A 90 8.87 17.83 8.61
C GLU A 90 9.53 18.34 7.31
N GLY A 91 8.75 18.63 6.26
CA GLY A 91 9.25 19.11 4.97
C GLY A 91 9.78 18.02 4.04
N ALA A 92 9.65 16.75 4.41
CA ALA A 92 9.99 15.61 3.56
C ALA A 92 8.89 15.28 2.54
N GLY A 93 7.68 15.81 2.76
CA GLY A 93 6.53 15.70 1.84
C GLY A 93 6.16 17.04 1.22
N VAL A 94 5.56 17.01 0.04
CA VAL A 94 5.04 18.20 -0.64
C VAL A 94 3.71 18.61 0.00
N PRO A 95 3.61 19.83 0.56
CA PRO A 95 2.40 20.30 1.25
C PRO A 95 1.14 20.20 0.38
N GLY A 96 0.05 19.70 0.96
CA GLY A 96 -1.25 19.56 0.30
C GLY A 96 -1.34 18.41 -0.72
N SER A 97 -0.28 17.61 -0.86
CA SER A 97 -0.31 16.45 -1.77
C SER A 97 -0.95 15.21 -1.13
N ARG A 98 -1.04 15.17 0.20
CA ARG A 98 -1.56 14.05 0.98
C ARG A 98 -3.06 13.81 0.75
N PHE A 99 -3.46 12.55 0.65
CA PHE A 99 -4.86 12.12 0.61
C PHE A 99 -5.01 10.67 1.02
N THR A 100 -6.19 10.31 1.58
CA THR A 100 -6.54 8.92 1.90
C THR A 100 -6.87 8.18 0.62
N TYR A 101 -6.10 7.12 0.30
CA TYR A 101 -6.31 6.30 -0.89
C TYR A 101 -7.06 5.00 -0.56
N ALA A 102 -7.05 4.55 0.70
CA ALA A 102 -7.76 3.35 1.15
C ALA A 102 -8.07 3.39 2.65
N VAL A 103 -9.02 2.56 3.07
CA VAL A 103 -9.25 2.24 4.48
C VAL A 103 -9.07 0.74 4.66
N GLY A 104 -8.09 0.36 5.48
CA GLY A 104 -7.74 -1.03 5.71
C GLY A 104 -8.72 -1.76 6.60
N ALA A 105 -8.83 -3.07 6.41
CA ALA A 105 -9.57 -3.98 7.28
C ALA A 105 -8.64 -5.07 7.81
N LEU A 106 -8.75 -5.35 9.10
CA LEU A 106 -7.98 -6.40 9.79
C LEU A 106 -8.77 -7.71 9.80
N ALA A 107 -8.08 -8.82 9.65
CA ALA A 107 -8.64 -10.15 9.84
C ALA A 107 -7.73 -11.00 10.74
N LEU A 108 -8.31 -11.83 11.58
CA LEU A 108 -7.64 -12.99 12.15
C LEU A 108 -7.79 -14.13 11.17
N TRP A 109 -6.71 -14.76 10.77
CA TRP A 109 -6.71 -15.78 9.73
C TRP A 109 -5.88 -17.01 10.13
N SER A 110 -6.31 -18.16 9.63
CA SER A 110 -5.55 -19.41 9.62
C SER A 110 -5.58 -20.03 8.22
N ALA A 111 -4.48 -20.64 7.80
CA ALA A 111 -4.44 -21.41 6.55
C ALA A 111 -5.30 -22.70 6.62
N GLN A 112 -5.73 -23.11 7.83
CA GLN A 112 -6.56 -24.29 8.05
C GLN A 112 -8.04 -23.94 7.91
N PRO A 113 -8.81 -24.65 7.08
CA PRO A 113 -10.27 -24.49 6.99
C PRO A 113 -10.95 -24.76 8.35
N GLY A 114 -11.88 -23.87 8.73
CA GLY A 114 -12.67 -24.02 9.96
C GLY A 114 -11.93 -23.82 11.27
N TYR A 115 -10.65 -23.46 11.25
CA TYR A 115 -9.88 -23.23 12.47
C TYR A 115 -10.24 -21.90 13.16
N VAL A 116 -10.52 -20.87 12.38
CA VAL A 116 -11.02 -19.58 12.85
C VAL A 116 -12.53 -19.51 12.60
N ASP A 117 -13.30 -19.34 13.66
CA ASP A 117 -14.74 -19.13 13.61
C ASP A 117 -15.10 -17.65 13.32
N ALA A 118 -16.37 -17.40 12.99
CA ALA A 118 -16.85 -16.05 12.63
C ALA A 118 -16.82 -15.03 13.76
N ALA A 119 -16.52 -15.43 14.99
CA ALA A 119 -16.43 -14.55 16.17
C ALA A 119 -15.01 -14.42 16.72
N GLY A 120 -14.03 -15.11 16.14
CA GLY A 120 -12.64 -15.14 16.60
C GLY A 120 -12.46 -15.79 17.99
N ALA A 121 -13.39 -16.66 18.36
CA ALA A 121 -13.38 -17.31 19.69
C ALA A 121 -12.14 -18.16 19.93
N VAL A 122 -11.48 -18.62 18.86
CA VAL A 122 -10.21 -19.36 18.93
C VAL A 122 -9.11 -18.59 19.69
N LEU A 123 -9.13 -17.25 19.71
CA LEU A 123 -8.17 -16.43 20.47
C LEU A 123 -8.27 -16.67 21.99
N LYS A 124 -9.43 -17.11 22.50
CA LYS A 124 -9.69 -17.38 23.91
C LYS A 124 -9.34 -18.84 24.28
N ASN A 125 -9.15 -19.67 23.27
CA ASN A 125 -8.82 -21.07 23.47
C ASN A 125 -7.30 -21.24 23.50
N ASP A 126 -6.78 -22.01 24.44
CA ASP A 126 -5.34 -22.28 24.54
C ASP A 126 -4.87 -23.39 23.57
N THR A 127 -5.44 -23.43 22.34
CA THR A 127 -5.22 -24.50 21.37
C THR A 127 -4.14 -24.19 20.34
N PHE A 128 -3.70 -22.93 20.21
CA PHE A 128 -2.62 -22.51 19.31
C PHE A 128 -1.33 -22.23 20.07
N ARG A 129 -0.20 -22.44 19.42
CA ARG A 129 1.13 -22.15 19.97
C ARG A 129 1.67 -20.79 19.54
N HIS A 130 1.37 -20.39 18.28
CA HIS A 130 1.89 -19.16 17.71
C HIS A 130 0.76 -18.30 17.08
N LEU A 131 0.79 -17.02 17.40
CA LEU A 131 -0.07 -15.98 16.83
C LEU A 131 0.82 -14.95 16.13
N ALA A 132 0.79 -14.91 14.81
CA ALA A 132 1.58 -13.97 14.03
C ALA A 132 0.92 -12.59 14.02
N ILE A 133 1.75 -11.56 14.25
CA ILE A 133 1.39 -10.14 14.08
C ILE A 133 2.50 -9.43 13.32
N ALA A 134 2.20 -8.32 12.66
CA ALA A 134 3.24 -7.40 12.23
C ALA A 134 3.81 -6.64 13.43
N ASN A 135 5.07 -6.17 13.36
CA ASN A 135 5.67 -5.40 14.45
C ASN A 135 4.82 -4.13 14.73
N PRO A 136 4.23 -3.99 15.93
CA PRO A 136 3.32 -2.89 16.24
C PRO A 136 4.00 -1.51 16.32
N GLN A 137 5.33 -1.47 16.45
CA GLN A 137 6.07 -0.22 16.50
C GLN A 137 6.27 0.41 15.11
N THR A 138 6.23 -0.39 14.05
CA THR A 138 6.55 0.07 12.69
C THR A 138 5.44 -0.22 11.67
N ALA A 139 4.49 -1.10 12.00
CA ALA A 139 3.44 -1.52 11.08
C ALA A 139 2.05 -1.21 11.66
N PRO A 140 1.23 -0.35 11.01
CA PRO A 140 -0.10 0.03 11.49
C PRO A 140 -1.05 -1.16 11.72
N TYR A 141 -0.98 -2.19 10.89
CA TYR A 141 -1.74 -3.43 11.10
C TYR A 141 -1.30 -4.20 12.35
N GLY A 142 -0.02 -4.11 12.73
CA GLY A 142 0.48 -4.68 13.99
C GLY A 142 -0.05 -3.91 15.19
N LEU A 143 -0.07 -2.58 15.11
CA LEU A 143 -0.69 -1.74 16.14
C LEU A 143 -2.19 -2.05 16.28
N ALA A 144 -2.91 -2.18 15.18
CA ALA A 144 -4.32 -2.57 15.20
C ALA A 144 -4.53 -3.95 15.85
N ALA A 145 -3.66 -4.93 15.57
CA ALA A 145 -3.71 -6.25 16.20
C ALA A 145 -3.53 -6.18 17.72
N THR A 146 -2.58 -5.38 18.20
CA THR A 146 -2.40 -5.19 19.65
C THR A 146 -3.57 -4.50 20.31
N GLN A 147 -4.20 -3.52 19.65
CA GLN A 147 -5.43 -2.88 20.13
C GLN A 147 -6.59 -3.86 20.26
N VAL A 148 -6.74 -4.79 19.29
CA VAL A 148 -7.76 -5.87 19.36
C VAL A 148 -7.51 -6.75 20.57
N LEU A 149 -6.27 -7.22 20.77
CA LEU A 149 -5.91 -8.08 21.90
C LEU A 149 -6.14 -7.38 23.25
N ASP A 150 -5.85 -6.08 23.32
CA ASP A 150 -6.07 -5.27 24.52
C ASP A 150 -7.56 -5.13 24.83
N LYS A 151 -8.39 -4.72 23.85
CA LYS A 151 -9.83 -4.57 24.02
C LYS A 151 -10.54 -5.89 24.36
N LEU A 152 -9.98 -7.03 23.91
CA LEU A 152 -10.49 -8.36 24.28
C LEU A 152 -9.95 -8.87 25.63
N GLY A 153 -9.03 -8.13 26.29
CA GLY A 153 -8.38 -8.54 27.54
C GLY A 153 -7.45 -9.73 27.37
N LEU A 154 -6.91 -9.97 26.16
CA LEU A 154 -6.12 -11.15 25.83
C LEU A 154 -4.60 -10.87 25.78
N THR A 155 -4.16 -9.63 25.90
CA THR A 155 -2.75 -9.21 25.72
C THR A 155 -1.78 -10.06 26.55
N GLN A 156 -2.07 -10.28 27.83
CA GLN A 156 -1.20 -11.06 28.71
C GLN A 156 -1.27 -12.56 28.41
N ALA A 157 -2.46 -13.07 28.09
CA ALA A 157 -2.67 -14.49 27.81
C ALA A 157 -1.91 -14.96 26.56
N VAL A 158 -1.84 -14.12 25.50
CA VAL A 158 -1.18 -14.49 24.26
C VAL A 158 0.24 -13.99 24.10
N LYS A 159 0.75 -13.18 25.04
CA LYS A 159 2.05 -12.51 24.94
C LYS A 159 3.21 -13.47 24.59
N HIS A 160 3.24 -14.63 25.22
CA HIS A 160 4.29 -15.65 25.01
C HIS A 160 4.11 -16.45 23.70
N LYS A 161 2.99 -16.26 23.00
CA LYS A 161 2.65 -16.91 21.72
C LYS A 161 2.86 -15.99 20.53
N LEU A 162 3.13 -14.70 20.75
CA LEU A 162 3.28 -13.75 19.68
C LEU A 162 4.55 -14.01 18.88
N VAL A 163 4.41 -14.04 17.55
CA VAL A 163 5.50 -14.07 16.59
C VAL A 163 5.40 -12.81 15.72
N GLU A 164 6.42 -11.96 15.81
CA GLU A 164 6.40 -10.67 15.13
C GLU A 164 7.10 -10.74 13.78
N GLY A 165 6.36 -10.39 12.70
CA GLY A 165 6.92 -10.12 11.39
C GLY A 165 7.31 -8.65 11.26
N GLN A 166 8.31 -8.34 10.45
CA GLN A 166 8.75 -6.97 10.19
C GLN A 166 7.63 -6.10 9.56
N ASN A 167 6.70 -6.73 8.85
CA ASN A 167 5.54 -6.10 8.23
C ASN A 167 4.38 -7.11 8.10
N ILE A 168 3.23 -6.64 7.62
CA ILE A 168 2.03 -7.49 7.53
C ILE A 168 2.15 -8.62 6.49
N ALA A 169 3.00 -8.49 5.46
CA ALA A 169 3.24 -9.56 4.52
C ALA A 169 4.03 -10.71 5.17
N GLN A 170 5.01 -10.40 6.03
CA GLN A 170 5.73 -11.43 6.76
C GLN A 170 4.84 -12.12 7.80
N ALA A 171 3.96 -11.39 8.52
CA ALA A 171 2.98 -11.99 9.42
C ALA A 171 2.06 -12.97 8.66
N TYR A 172 1.56 -12.59 7.49
CA TYR A 172 0.82 -13.49 6.59
C TYR A 172 1.64 -14.73 6.22
N GLN A 173 2.91 -14.58 5.85
CA GLN A 173 3.78 -15.69 5.46
C GLN A 173 4.01 -16.69 6.61
N PHE A 174 4.12 -16.23 7.85
CA PHE A 174 4.23 -17.15 8.99
C PHE A 174 3.03 -18.08 9.11
N VAL A 175 1.82 -17.59 8.85
CA VAL A 175 0.61 -18.42 8.87
C VAL A 175 0.52 -19.29 7.61
N ALA A 176 0.77 -18.71 6.44
CA ALA A 176 0.68 -19.41 5.16
C ALA A 176 1.65 -20.61 5.06
N SER A 177 2.83 -20.48 5.69
CA SER A 177 3.85 -21.54 5.74
C SER A 177 3.68 -22.53 6.90
N GLY A 178 2.67 -22.33 7.79
CA GLY A 178 2.44 -23.18 8.96
C GLY A 178 3.38 -22.93 10.14
N ASN A 179 4.19 -21.84 10.10
CA ASN A 179 5.04 -21.44 11.22
C ASN A 179 4.25 -20.76 12.35
N ALA A 180 3.01 -20.35 12.09
CA ALA A 180 2.02 -19.95 13.07
C ALA A 180 0.67 -20.55 12.70
N GLU A 181 -0.11 -20.94 13.68
CA GLU A 181 -1.46 -21.48 13.46
C GLU A 181 -2.46 -20.38 13.11
N LEU A 182 -2.22 -19.17 13.67
CA LEU A 182 -3.05 -17.99 13.54
C LEU A 182 -2.20 -16.76 13.22
N GLY A 183 -2.83 -15.76 12.62
CA GLY A 183 -2.21 -14.44 12.47
C GLY A 183 -3.22 -13.35 12.20
N PHE A 184 -2.92 -12.15 12.68
CA PHE A 184 -3.59 -10.95 12.22
C PHE A 184 -2.97 -10.50 10.90
N VAL A 185 -3.81 -10.39 9.89
CA VAL A 185 -3.43 -10.08 8.50
C VAL A 185 -4.31 -8.96 7.94
N ALA A 186 -3.89 -8.33 6.85
CA ALA A 186 -4.79 -7.44 6.12
C ALA A 186 -5.86 -8.29 5.41
N LEU A 187 -7.13 -7.87 5.48
CA LEU A 187 -8.22 -8.59 4.84
C LEU A 187 -7.96 -8.78 3.33
N SER A 188 -7.34 -7.80 2.67
CA SER A 188 -6.96 -7.85 1.25
C SER A 188 -6.00 -8.99 0.89
N GLN A 189 -5.27 -9.55 1.85
CA GLN A 189 -4.33 -10.66 1.61
C GLN A 189 -5.04 -12.03 1.51
N VAL A 190 -6.23 -12.14 2.09
CA VAL A 190 -6.95 -13.42 2.25
C VAL A 190 -8.37 -13.38 1.70
N TYR A 191 -8.82 -12.25 1.17
CA TYR A 191 -10.18 -12.02 0.70
C TYR A 191 -10.16 -11.52 -0.74
N LYS A 192 -10.93 -12.19 -1.60
CA LYS A 192 -11.08 -11.82 -3.01
C LYS A 192 -12.50 -12.16 -3.46
N ASP A 193 -13.10 -11.29 -4.26
CA ASP A 193 -14.42 -11.50 -4.89
C ASP A 193 -15.52 -11.90 -3.87
N GLY A 194 -15.50 -11.27 -2.69
CA GLY A 194 -16.50 -11.50 -1.66
C GLY A 194 -16.24 -12.72 -0.77
N GLN A 195 -15.13 -13.43 -0.92
CA GLN A 195 -14.86 -14.68 -0.23
C GLN A 195 -13.44 -14.78 0.33
N ILE A 196 -13.26 -15.60 1.37
CA ILE A 196 -11.93 -16.00 1.84
C ILE A 196 -11.32 -16.94 0.80
N THR A 197 -10.12 -16.63 0.33
CA THR A 197 -9.45 -17.37 -0.75
C THR A 197 -8.93 -18.72 -0.30
N GLN A 198 -8.53 -18.84 0.97
CA GLN A 198 -8.00 -20.08 1.57
C GLN A 198 -8.14 -20.04 3.08
N GLY A 199 -8.32 -21.22 3.71
CA GLY A 199 -8.36 -21.36 5.16
C GLY A 199 -9.66 -20.87 5.78
N SER A 200 -9.55 -20.19 6.91
CA SER A 200 -10.66 -19.61 7.64
C SER A 200 -10.27 -18.29 8.28
N ALA A 201 -11.21 -17.36 8.39
CA ALA A 201 -10.94 -16.04 8.93
C ALA A 201 -12.11 -15.46 9.72
N TRP A 202 -11.75 -14.61 10.68
CA TRP A 202 -12.66 -13.68 11.33
C TRP A 202 -12.33 -12.27 10.88
N ARG A 203 -13.26 -11.60 10.22
CA ARG A 203 -13.14 -10.17 9.94
C ARG A 203 -13.29 -9.42 11.26
N VAL A 204 -12.23 -8.76 11.68
CA VAL A 204 -12.21 -8.04 12.96
C VAL A 204 -13.20 -6.85 12.90
N PRO A 205 -14.11 -6.73 13.89
CA PRO A 205 -14.98 -5.58 13.98
C PRO A 205 -14.21 -4.28 14.17
N THR A 206 -14.62 -3.23 13.47
CA THR A 206 -13.95 -1.92 13.48
C THR A 206 -13.90 -1.24 14.84
N GLN A 207 -14.78 -1.65 15.77
CA GLN A 207 -14.80 -1.13 17.14
C GLN A 207 -13.63 -1.64 18.00
N LEU A 208 -12.94 -2.70 17.55
CA LEU A 208 -11.84 -3.32 18.30
C LEU A 208 -10.47 -2.68 18.02
N HIS A 209 -10.36 -1.79 17.05
CA HIS A 209 -9.13 -1.04 16.76
C HIS A 209 -9.46 0.33 16.17
N GLU A 210 -8.49 1.23 16.15
CA GLU A 210 -8.61 2.50 15.44
C GLU A 210 -8.70 2.27 13.92
N PRO A 211 -9.40 3.15 13.17
CA PRO A 211 -9.47 3.05 11.72
C PRO A 211 -8.08 3.05 11.07
N ILE A 212 -7.82 2.08 10.20
CA ILE A 212 -6.57 1.99 9.46
C ILE A 212 -6.71 2.84 8.18
N ARG A 213 -6.65 4.17 8.34
CA ARG A 213 -6.66 5.12 7.20
C ARG A 213 -5.30 5.07 6.53
N GLN A 214 -5.28 4.95 5.23
CA GLN A 214 -4.06 4.78 4.45
C GLN A 214 -3.89 5.98 3.53
N ASP A 215 -2.87 6.80 3.80
CA ASP A 215 -2.63 8.01 3.05
C ASP A 215 -1.47 7.86 2.05
N ALA A 216 -1.65 8.46 0.88
CA ALA A 216 -0.62 8.69 -0.11
C ALA A 216 0.00 10.08 0.09
N LEU A 217 1.30 10.21 -0.20
CA LEU A 217 2.03 11.47 -0.10
C LEU A 217 3.05 11.58 -1.25
N LEU A 218 3.09 12.73 -1.92
CA LEU A 218 4.22 13.09 -2.77
C LEU A 218 5.39 13.51 -1.88
N LEU A 219 6.51 12.84 -2.00
CA LEU A 219 7.72 13.20 -1.28
C LEU A 219 8.48 14.34 -1.98
N ALA A 220 9.29 15.06 -1.24
CA ALA A 220 10.06 16.19 -1.77
C ALA A 220 10.93 15.80 -2.98
N ASN A 221 11.53 14.59 -2.96
CA ASN A 221 12.31 14.07 -4.08
C ASN A 221 11.49 13.92 -5.38
N GLY A 222 10.19 13.63 -5.27
CA GLY A 222 9.29 13.48 -6.42
C GLY A 222 8.66 14.78 -6.93
N GLN A 223 8.95 15.92 -6.29
CA GLN A 223 8.27 17.19 -6.57
C GLN A 223 8.38 17.62 -8.03
N THR A 224 9.50 17.37 -8.68
CA THR A 224 9.76 17.72 -10.09
C THR A 224 9.57 16.54 -11.05
N ASN A 225 9.35 15.32 -10.55
CA ASN A 225 9.15 14.14 -11.40
C ASN A 225 7.70 14.09 -11.93
N PRO A 226 7.49 14.20 -13.27
CA PRO A 226 6.15 14.13 -13.84
C PRO A 226 5.47 12.78 -13.62
N ALA A 227 6.23 11.65 -13.59
CA ALA A 227 5.70 10.33 -13.31
C ALA A 227 5.14 10.22 -11.89
N ALA A 228 5.82 10.79 -10.88
CA ALA A 228 5.35 10.80 -9.50
C ALA A 228 4.02 11.58 -9.35
N ARG A 229 3.93 12.74 -9.99
CA ARG A 229 2.70 13.55 -10.00
C ARG A 229 1.56 12.85 -10.74
N ALA A 230 1.85 12.27 -11.90
CA ALA A 230 0.87 11.52 -12.69
C ALA A 230 0.33 10.30 -11.90
N LEU A 231 1.20 9.57 -11.19
CA LEU A 231 0.79 8.44 -10.36
C LEU A 231 -0.18 8.88 -9.24
N LEU A 232 0.08 9.99 -8.57
CA LEU A 232 -0.84 10.49 -7.53
C LEU A 232 -2.19 10.93 -8.09
N VAL A 233 -2.22 11.53 -9.28
CA VAL A 233 -3.47 11.84 -9.99
C VAL A 233 -4.22 10.55 -10.34
N TYR A 234 -3.51 9.55 -10.86
CA TYR A 234 -4.08 8.25 -11.20
C TYR A 234 -4.70 7.57 -9.98
N LEU A 235 -4.00 7.56 -8.83
CA LEU A 235 -4.46 6.97 -7.57
C LEU A 235 -5.71 7.66 -6.99
N ARG A 236 -5.94 8.94 -7.30
CA ARG A 236 -7.16 9.67 -6.92
C ARG A 236 -8.35 9.40 -7.84
N GLY A 237 -8.09 8.86 -9.03
CA GLY A 237 -9.12 8.60 -10.03
C GLY A 237 -9.84 7.28 -9.81
N GLU A 238 -11.02 7.12 -10.43
CA GLU A 238 -11.83 5.89 -10.40
C GLU A 238 -11.09 4.67 -10.98
N GLN A 239 -10.12 4.90 -11.86
CA GLN A 239 -9.32 3.86 -12.51
C GLN A 239 -8.45 3.06 -11.53
N ALA A 240 -8.10 3.62 -10.37
CA ALA A 240 -7.35 2.92 -9.33
C ALA A 240 -8.25 2.16 -8.34
N ALA A 241 -9.56 2.38 -8.38
CA ALA A 241 -10.54 1.80 -7.46
C ALA A 241 -11.13 0.46 -7.97
N THR A 242 -10.82 0.07 -9.19
CA THR A 242 -11.26 -1.20 -9.83
C THR A 242 -10.20 -2.28 -9.69
#